data_4a713dd3e4fbaf427cd3953d0d9cc74e
#
_entry.id   4a713dd3e4fbaf427cd3953d0d9cc74e
#
_cell.length_a   1.000
_cell.length_b   1.000
_cell.length_c   1.000
_cell.angle_alpha   90.00
_cell.angle_beta   90.00
_cell.angle_gamma   90.00
#
_symmetry.space_group_name_H-M   'P 1'
#
loop_
_entity.id
_entity.type
_entity.pdbx_description
1 polymer ?
#
loop_
_entity_poly.entity_id
_entity_poly.type
_entity_poly.pdbx_seq_one_letter_code
_entity_poly.pdbx_strand_id
1 'polypeptide(L)'
;MLKAISLLISQRQQFSKLTVQVVKVKRVGGGDENDCFNNAFNQIDTEKSIKIASGWIVGKTDKITDSTFILQHFWNVDAEGNEFDTTPLPEHFVYVLDPDMMNYGQRHIKKLKSSVGRSLLLKKGVFYTFSSTDHFENFIEISSLHPKNLFQLK
;
A
#
# COMPACT_ATOMS: atom_id res chain seq x y z
N MET A 1 16.70 -1.83 1.23
CA MET A 1 15.29 -2.13 0.94
C MET A 1 14.80 -3.48 1.46
N LEU A 2 15.60 -4.54 1.38
CA LEU A 2 15.24 -5.87 1.91
C LEU A 2 14.92 -5.86 3.41
N LYS A 3 15.71 -5.12 4.20
CA LYS A 3 15.43 -4.96 5.66
C LYS A 3 14.10 -4.27 5.91
N ALA A 4 13.75 -3.28 5.12
CA ALA A 4 12.48 -2.56 5.25
C ALA A 4 11.29 -3.49 4.94
N ILE A 5 11.39 -4.29 3.90
CA ILE A 5 10.36 -5.27 3.52
C ILE A 5 10.21 -6.31 4.65
N SER A 6 11.30 -6.87 5.15
CA SER A 6 11.27 -7.85 6.23
C SER A 6 10.65 -7.28 7.50
N LEU A 7 10.97 -6.05 7.86
CA LEU A 7 10.41 -5.39 9.03
C LEU A 7 8.91 -5.11 8.86
N LEU A 8 8.50 -4.64 7.69
CA LEU A 8 7.09 -4.43 7.37
C LEU A 8 6.29 -5.74 7.50
N ILE A 9 6.77 -6.80 6.88
CA ILE A 9 6.11 -8.11 6.92
C ILE A 9 6.03 -8.63 8.36
N SER A 10 7.12 -8.60 9.10
CA SER A 10 7.17 -9.04 10.49
C SER A 10 6.18 -8.28 11.37
N GLN A 11 6.16 -6.97 11.26
CA GLN A 11 5.26 -6.10 12.03
C GLN A 11 3.79 -6.32 11.65
N ARG A 12 3.49 -6.42 10.36
CA ARG A 12 2.12 -6.62 9.92
C ARG A 12 1.60 -8.03 10.21
N GLN A 13 2.45 -9.05 10.10
CA GLN A 13 2.06 -10.44 10.37
C GLN A 13 1.60 -10.65 11.82
N GLN A 14 2.11 -9.86 12.77
CA GLN A 14 1.65 -9.92 14.17
C GLN A 14 0.17 -9.61 14.34
N PHE A 15 -0.41 -8.82 13.43
CA PHE A 15 -1.78 -8.33 13.51
C PHE A 15 -2.68 -8.89 12.41
N SER A 16 -2.22 -9.89 11.68
CA SER A 16 -2.96 -10.49 10.56
C SER A 16 -3.10 -11.99 10.75
N LYS A 17 -4.30 -12.49 10.46
CA LYS A 17 -4.57 -13.95 10.39
C LYS A 17 -4.22 -14.51 9.02
N LEU A 18 -4.02 -13.68 8.03
CA LEU A 18 -3.68 -14.06 6.67
C LEU A 18 -2.20 -13.78 6.41
N THR A 19 -1.62 -14.52 5.47
CA THR A 19 -0.20 -14.40 5.16
C THR A 19 0.12 -13.03 4.54
N VAL A 20 1.08 -12.34 5.15
CA VAL A 20 1.68 -11.11 4.61
C VAL A 20 2.97 -11.51 3.89
N GLN A 21 3.08 -11.23 2.59
CA GLN A 21 4.20 -11.73 1.79
C GLN A 21 4.49 -10.85 0.57
N VAL A 22 5.73 -10.91 0.09
CA VAL A 22 6.10 -10.33 -1.20
C VAL A 22 5.41 -11.12 -2.32
N VAL A 23 4.85 -10.39 -3.28
CA VAL A 23 4.20 -10.98 -4.45
C VAL A 23 4.74 -10.34 -5.73
N LYS A 24 4.62 -11.08 -6.83
CA LYS A 24 4.97 -10.60 -8.15
C LYS A 24 3.71 -10.07 -8.85
N VAL A 25 3.73 -8.80 -9.19
CA VAL A 25 2.61 -8.12 -9.85
C VAL A 25 3.06 -7.61 -11.21
N LYS A 26 2.31 -7.92 -12.26
CA LYS A 26 2.57 -7.42 -13.61
C LYS A 26 2.09 -5.98 -13.72
N ARG A 27 2.96 -5.08 -14.08
CA ARG A 27 2.61 -3.68 -14.30
C ARG A 27 2.13 -3.49 -15.71
N VAL A 28 0.86 -3.16 -15.84
CA VAL A 28 0.19 -2.99 -17.13
C VAL A 28 0.07 -1.52 -17.51
N GLY A 29 -0.15 -0.66 -16.51
CA GLY A 29 -0.40 0.77 -16.75
C GLY A 29 -1.80 1.03 -17.31
N GLY A 30 -2.01 2.25 -17.76
CA GLY A 30 -3.28 2.68 -18.36
C GLY A 30 -4.26 3.33 -17.40
N GLY A 31 -4.06 3.21 -16.10
CA GLY A 31 -4.84 3.93 -15.09
C GLY A 31 -4.31 5.32 -14.78
N ASP A 32 -4.98 6.01 -13.88
CA ASP A 32 -4.60 7.35 -13.44
C ASP A 32 -3.59 7.31 -12.31
N GLU A 33 -2.70 8.31 -12.27
CA GLU A 33 -1.73 8.46 -11.19
C GLU A 33 -2.44 8.70 -9.85
N ASN A 34 -1.90 8.12 -8.77
CA ASN A 34 -2.40 8.28 -7.40
C ASN A 34 -3.88 7.90 -7.22
N ASP A 35 -4.38 6.99 -8.03
CA ASP A 35 -5.79 6.60 -8.02
C ASP A 35 -5.96 5.08 -7.98
N CYS A 36 -5.11 4.41 -7.21
CA CYS A 36 -5.00 2.95 -7.23
C CYS A 36 -6.30 2.20 -6.91
N PHE A 37 -7.10 2.70 -5.97
CA PHE A 37 -8.36 2.03 -5.64
C PHE A 37 -9.36 2.10 -6.79
N ASN A 38 -9.57 3.28 -7.38
CA ASN A 38 -10.47 3.44 -8.51
C ASN A 38 -9.96 2.71 -9.75
N ASN A 39 -8.65 2.75 -9.99
CA ASN A 39 -8.04 1.98 -11.08
C ASN A 39 -8.35 0.49 -10.95
N ALA A 40 -8.17 -0.07 -9.76
CA ALA A 40 -8.46 -1.48 -9.49
C ALA A 40 -9.97 -1.78 -9.62
N PHE A 41 -10.82 -0.92 -9.09
CA PHE A 41 -12.27 -1.06 -9.18
C PHE A 41 -12.76 -1.06 -10.63
N ASN A 42 -12.21 -0.19 -11.47
CA ASN A 42 -12.56 -0.12 -12.89
C ASN A 42 -12.26 -1.41 -13.66
N GLN A 43 -11.23 -2.16 -13.25
CA GLN A 43 -10.92 -3.45 -13.86
C GLN A 43 -11.97 -4.53 -13.52
N ILE A 44 -12.58 -4.45 -12.34
CA ILE A 44 -13.72 -5.31 -11.97
C ILE A 44 -14.92 -4.99 -12.87
N ASP A 45 -15.26 -3.71 -13.03
CA ASP A 45 -16.38 -3.26 -13.85
C ASP A 45 -16.22 -3.66 -15.32
N THR A 46 -14.99 -3.71 -15.83
CA THR A 46 -14.71 -4.12 -17.22
C THR A 46 -14.48 -5.62 -17.39
N GLU A 47 -14.72 -6.40 -16.33
CA GLU A 47 -14.60 -7.88 -16.31
C GLU A 47 -13.18 -8.41 -16.57
N LYS A 48 -12.15 -7.56 -16.48
CA LYS A 48 -10.75 -7.96 -16.64
C LYS A 48 -10.13 -8.49 -15.34
N SER A 49 -10.78 -8.22 -14.22
CA SER A 49 -10.38 -8.65 -12.90
C SER A 49 -11.53 -9.33 -12.17
N ILE A 50 -11.24 -10.35 -11.37
CA ILE A 50 -12.22 -11.01 -10.52
C ILE A 50 -12.21 -10.50 -9.08
N LYS A 51 -11.11 -9.94 -8.64
CA LYS A 51 -11.01 -9.33 -7.30
C LYS A 51 -9.91 -8.28 -7.22
N ILE A 52 -10.02 -7.44 -6.20
CA ILE A 52 -9.00 -6.46 -5.85
C ILE A 52 -8.12 -7.07 -4.75
N ALA A 53 -6.81 -6.99 -4.94
CA ALA A 53 -5.83 -7.29 -3.92
C ALA A 53 -5.43 -6.02 -3.18
N SER A 54 -5.04 -6.17 -1.93
CA SER A 54 -4.56 -5.06 -1.11
C SER A 54 -3.24 -5.38 -0.43
N GLY A 55 -2.48 -4.35 -0.17
CA GLY A 55 -1.21 -4.47 0.52
C GLY A 55 -0.43 -3.18 0.48
N TRP A 56 0.84 -3.31 0.27
CA TRP A 56 1.80 -2.22 0.30
C TRP A 56 2.73 -2.26 -0.90
N ILE A 57 3.12 -1.09 -1.37
CA ILE A 57 4.25 -0.95 -2.26
C ILE A 57 5.40 -0.31 -1.48
N VAL A 58 6.58 -0.87 -1.63
CA VAL A 58 7.77 -0.50 -0.88
C VAL A 58 8.85 -0.02 -1.85
N GLY A 59 9.35 1.17 -1.64
CA GLY A 59 10.38 1.73 -2.52
C GLY A 59 11.11 2.90 -1.91
N LYS A 60 12.09 3.40 -2.66
CA LYS A 60 12.86 4.59 -2.30
C LYS A 60 12.51 5.74 -3.23
N THR A 61 12.73 6.94 -2.76
CA THR A 61 12.59 8.15 -3.55
C THR A 61 13.88 8.97 -3.45
N ASP A 62 14.17 9.71 -4.50
CA ASP A 62 15.32 10.61 -4.55
C ASP A 62 15.17 11.80 -3.58
N LYS A 63 13.96 12.05 -3.11
CA LYS A 63 13.68 13.18 -2.21
C LYS A 63 14.12 12.95 -0.77
N ILE A 64 14.17 11.68 -0.34
CA ILE A 64 14.60 11.29 1.02
C ILE A 64 15.50 10.08 0.91
N THR A 65 16.80 10.27 0.98
CA THR A 65 17.81 9.27 0.65
C THR A 65 18.02 8.18 1.70
N ASP A 66 17.71 8.44 2.95
CA ASP A 66 17.94 7.52 4.08
C ASP A 66 16.66 6.81 4.56
N SER A 67 15.59 6.92 3.79
CA SER A 67 14.28 6.44 4.17
C SER A 67 13.66 5.55 3.10
N THR A 68 12.75 4.68 3.52
CA THR A 68 11.96 3.81 2.64
C THR A 68 10.50 4.23 2.71
N PHE A 69 9.90 4.46 1.56
CA PHE A 69 8.46 4.72 1.44
C PHE A 69 7.69 3.41 1.42
N ILE A 70 6.60 3.40 2.15
CA ILE A 70 5.67 2.28 2.22
C ILE A 70 4.28 2.85 2.03
N LEU A 71 3.68 2.56 0.88
CA LEU A 71 2.39 3.10 0.50
C LEU A 71 1.36 1.98 0.45
N GLN A 72 0.23 2.18 1.11
CA GLN A 72 -0.90 1.28 0.93
C GLN A 72 -1.35 1.32 -0.53
N HIS A 73 -1.60 0.14 -1.10
CA HIS A 73 -1.88 0.02 -2.52
C HIS A 73 -2.94 -1.04 -2.80
N PHE A 74 -3.64 -0.86 -3.91
CA PHE A 74 -4.62 -1.80 -4.43
C PHE A 74 -4.28 -2.16 -5.86
N TRP A 75 -4.46 -3.43 -6.21
CA TRP A 75 -4.26 -3.93 -7.56
C TRP A 75 -5.24 -5.05 -7.84
N ASN A 76 -5.07 -5.76 -8.93
CA ASN A 76 -6.08 -6.70 -9.42
C ASN A 76 -5.56 -8.14 -9.50
N VAL A 77 -6.50 -9.07 -9.45
CA VAL A 77 -6.27 -10.50 -9.74
C VAL A 77 -7.22 -10.91 -10.84
N ASP A 78 -6.71 -11.52 -11.90
CA ASP A 78 -7.52 -12.03 -13.01
C ASP A 78 -8.09 -13.43 -12.73
N ALA A 79 -8.86 -13.97 -13.69
CA ALA A 79 -9.52 -15.27 -13.54
C ALA A 79 -8.53 -16.44 -13.42
N GLU A 80 -7.32 -16.30 -13.94
CA GLU A 80 -6.25 -17.29 -13.86
C GLU A 80 -5.40 -17.17 -12.58
N GLY A 81 -5.71 -16.20 -11.72
CA GLY A 81 -4.98 -15.95 -10.49
C GLY A 81 -3.74 -15.08 -10.66
N ASN A 82 -3.53 -14.48 -11.82
CA ASN A 82 -2.42 -13.57 -12.06
C ASN A 82 -2.70 -12.20 -11.47
N GLU A 83 -1.71 -11.64 -10.82
CA GLU A 83 -1.82 -10.30 -10.25
C GLU A 83 -1.29 -9.25 -11.23
N PHE A 84 -2.05 -8.17 -11.41
CA PHE A 84 -1.67 -7.08 -12.30
C PHE A 84 -2.10 -5.72 -11.74
N ASP A 85 -1.41 -4.68 -12.16
CA ASP A 85 -1.64 -3.31 -11.70
C ASP A 85 -1.68 -2.35 -12.87
N THR A 86 -2.76 -1.56 -12.92
CA THR A 86 -2.93 -0.51 -13.94
C THR A 86 -2.49 0.87 -13.48
N THR A 87 -2.15 1.02 -12.19
CA THR A 87 -1.66 2.30 -11.67
C THR A 87 -0.23 2.56 -12.13
N PRO A 88 0.05 3.73 -12.72
CA PRO A 88 1.42 4.10 -13.07
C PRO A 88 2.30 4.23 -11.83
N LEU A 89 3.37 3.46 -11.78
CA LEU A 89 4.32 3.44 -10.66
C LEU A 89 5.76 3.35 -11.17
N PRO A 90 6.74 3.91 -10.44
CA PRO A 90 8.15 3.67 -10.70
C PRO A 90 8.50 2.18 -10.60
N GLU A 91 9.41 1.71 -11.46
CA GLU A 91 9.76 0.28 -11.57
C GLU A 91 10.38 -0.35 -10.33
N HIS A 92 10.97 0.45 -9.46
CA HIS A 92 11.70 -0.04 -8.29
C HIS A 92 10.83 -0.41 -7.09
N PHE A 93 9.51 -0.21 -7.17
CA PHE A 93 8.62 -0.61 -6.08
C PHE A 93 8.42 -2.12 -6.02
N VAL A 94 8.41 -2.66 -4.79
CA VAL A 94 8.12 -4.06 -4.49
C VAL A 94 6.71 -4.15 -3.89
N TYR A 95 5.94 -5.12 -4.33
CA TYR A 95 4.58 -5.34 -3.81
C TYR A 95 4.61 -6.32 -2.64
N VAL A 96 3.94 -5.95 -1.56
CA VAL A 96 3.73 -6.80 -0.38
C VAL A 96 2.23 -7.01 -0.20
N LEU A 97 1.77 -8.23 -0.38
CA LEU A 97 0.37 -8.59 -0.18
C LEU A 97 0.05 -8.61 1.31
N ASP A 98 -0.99 -7.90 1.69
CA ASP A 98 -1.50 -7.81 3.07
C ASP A 98 -3.04 -7.79 3.02
N PRO A 99 -3.68 -8.98 2.93
CA PRO A 99 -5.11 -9.07 2.65
C PRO A 99 -6.00 -8.42 3.71
N ASP A 100 -5.58 -8.39 4.97
CA ASP A 100 -6.35 -7.76 6.04
C ASP A 100 -6.45 -6.23 5.89
N MET A 101 -5.58 -5.64 5.07
CA MET A 101 -5.64 -4.20 4.78
C MET A 101 -6.83 -3.81 3.91
N MET A 102 -7.46 -4.74 3.22
CA MET A 102 -8.59 -4.43 2.33
C MET A 102 -9.70 -3.68 3.05
N ASN A 103 -10.19 -4.22 4.15
CA ASN A 103 -11.31 -3.62 4.90
C ASN A 103 -10.94 -2.26 5.51
N TYR A 104 -9.77 -2.15 6.08
CA TYR A 104 -9.30 -0.90 6.68
C TYR A 104 -9.03 0.16 5.62
N GLY A 105 -8.42 -0.23 4.53
CA GLY A 105 -8.13 0.67 3.41
C GLY A 105 -9.38 1.23 2.77
N GLN A 106 -10.38 0.40 2.51
CA GLN A 106 -11.66 0.84 1.95
C GLN A 106 -12.36 1.85 2.85
N ARG A 107 -12.41 1.59 4.16
CA ARG A 107 -13.02 2.53 5.10
C ARG A 107 -12.27 3.86 5.15
N HIS A 108 -10.96 3.82 5.13
CA HIS A 108 -10.12 5.01 5.13
C HIS A 108 -10.36 5.87 3.89
N ILE A 109 -10.33 5.26 2.71
CA ILE A 109 -10.59 5.92 1.43
C ILE A 109 -11.99 6.55 1.41
N LYS A 110 -12.99 5.80 1.83
CA LYS A 110 -14.37 6.29 1.89
C LYS A 110 -14.51 7.50 2.83
N LYS A 111 -13.87 7.44 3.99
CA LYS A 111 -13.92 8.51 4.99
C LYS A 111 -13.23 9.79 4.51
N LEU A 112 -12.08 9.65 3.87
CA LEU A 112 -11.31 10.79 3.37
C LEU A 112 -11.76 11.28 2.00
N LYS A 113 -12.68 10.58 1.34
CA LYS A 113 -13.10 10.86 -0.05
C LYS A 113 -11.89 10.93 -1.00
N SER A 114 -10.92 10.06 -0.77
CA SER A 114 -9.68 9.98 -1.54
C SER A 114 -9.46 8.53 -1.96
N SER A 115 -8.88 8.30 -3.13
CA SER A 115 -8.47 6.96 -3.55
C SER A 115 -7.03 6.62 -3.16
N VAL A 116 -6.36 7.51 -2.46
CA VAL A 116 -5.01 7.31 -1.97
C VAL A 116 -5.04 6.68 -0.58
N GLY A 117 -4.37 5.55 -0.43
CA GLY A 117 -4.26 4.85 0.84
C GLY A 117 -3.25 5.47 1.80
N ARG A 118 -2.99 4.76 2.89
CA ARG A 118 -2.08 5.22 3.93
C ARG A 118 -0.63 5.22 3.43
N SER A 119 0.09 6.28 3.77
CA SER A 119 1.52 6.42 3.47
C SER A 119 2.34 6.34 4.74
N LEU A 120 3.40 5.55 4.69
CA LEU A 120 4.34 5.36 5.79
C LEU A 120 5.76 5.68 5.32
N LEU A 121 6.58 6.07 6.26
CA LEU A 121 8.01 6.22 6.08
C LEU A 121 8.73 5.36 7.10
N LEU A 122 9.69 4.57 6.65
CA LEU A 122 10.61 3.84 7.53
C LEU A 122 11.98 4.51 7.48
N LYS A 123 12.43 4.97 8.64
CA LYS A 123 13.73 5.63 8.81
C LYS A 123 14.42 5.08 10.06
N LYS A 124 15.62 4.53 9.89
CA LYS A 124 16.41 3.98 11.00
C LYS A 124 15.63 3.00 11.90
N GLY A 125 14.85 2.12 11.29
CA GLY A 125 14.06 1.12 12.00
C GLY A 125 12.79 1.63 12.67
N VAL A 126 12.44 2.90 12.50
CA VAL A 126 11.24 3.51 13.07
C VAL A 126 10.25 3.86 11.97
N PHE A 127 8.99 3.50 12.18
CA PHE A 127 7.91 3.84 11.26
C PHE A 127 7.29 5.18 11.62
N TYR A 128 7.02 5.96 10.60
CA TYR A 128 6.33 7.24 10.70
C TYR A 128 5.14 7.27 9.77
N THR A 129 4.10 7.97 10.15
CA THR A 129 3.02 8.35 9.26
C THR A 129 3.08 9.86 9.02
N PHE A 130 2.48 10.30 7.94
CA PHE A 130 2.32 11.73 7.68
C PHE A 130 0.91 11.98 7.17
N SER A 131 0.39 13.17 7.44
CA SER A 131 -0.95 13.49 7.02
C SER A 131 -1.00 13.73 5.51
N SER A 132 -2.17 13.47 4.92
CA SER A 132 -2.34 13.41 3.46
C SER A 132 -2.13 14.72 2.71
N THR A 133 -2.07 15.83 3.43
CA THR A 133 -1.94 17.16 2.81
C THR A 133 -0.51 17.62 2.62
N ASP A 134 0.55 16.74 2.83
CA ASP A 134 1.54 17.31 3.53
C ASP A 134 2.94 17.12 3.12
N HIS A 135 3.60 18.12 3.29
CA HIS A 135 5.03 18.28 3.32
C HIS A 135 5.68 17.16 4.13
N PHE A 136 6.74 16.55 3.63
CA PHE A 136 7.55 15.52 4.30
C PHE A 136 8.11 15.94 5.67
N GLU A 137 7.68 17.07 6.21
CA GLU A 137 8.17 17.65 7.46
C GLU A 137 7.34 17.26 8.68
N ASN A 138 6.12 16.76 8.48
CA ASN A 138 5.21 16.43 9.59
C ASN A 138 5.11 14.92 9.82
N PHE A 139 6.21 14.32 10.25
CA PHE A 139 6.26 12.91 10.58
C PHE A 139 5.77 12.66 12.00
N ILE A 140 4.87 11.70 12.14
CA ILE A 140 4.38 11.23 13.44
C ILE A 140 4.83 9.78 13.60
N GLU A 141 5.64 9.52 14.64
CA GLU A 141 6.07 8.16 14.93
C GLU A 141 4.90 7.26 15.27
N ILE A 142 4.94 6.02 14.73
CA ILE A 142 3.98 4.99 15.06
C ILE A 142 4.69 3.88 15.83
N SER A 143 4.17 3.55 17.01
CA SER A 143 4.75 2.53 17.89
C SER A 143 4.55 1.11 17.39
N SER A 144 3.52 0.85 16.59
CA SER A 144 3.26 -0.44 15.96
C SER A 144 2.42 -0.29 14.71
N LEU A 145 2.46 -1.29 13.83
CA LEU A 145 1.64 -1.34 12.62
C LEU A 145 0.28 -2.02 12.85
N HIS A 146 -0.24 -1.90 14.06
CA HIS A 146 -1.61 -2.28 14.37
C HIS A 146 -2.59 -1.42 13.57
N PRO A 147 -3.70 -1.97 13.04
CA PRO A 147 -4.65 -1.19 12.24
C PRO A 147 -5.17 0.09 12.91
N LYS A 148 -5.34 0.08 14.22
CA LYS A 148 -5.75 1.28 14.98
C LYS A 148 -4.73 2.42 14.87
N ASN A 149 -3.45 2.10 14.85
CA ASN A 149 -2.39 3.10 14.72
C ASN A 149 -2.23 3.56 13.28
N LEU A 150 -2.41 2.65 12.32
CA LEU A 150 -2.29 2.95 10.90
C LEU A 150 -3.40 3.89 10.41
N PHE A 151 -4.62 3.68 10.85
CA PHE A 151 -5.76 4.39 10.29
C PHE A 151 -6.40 5.41 11.21
N GLN A 152 -5.97 5.51 12.46
CA GLN A 152 -6.52 6.47 13.45
C GLN A 152 -8.02 6.68 13.28
N LEU A 153 -8.75 5.58 13.23
CA LEU A 153 -10.20 5.61 13.09
C LEU A 153 -10.81 6.19 14.37
N LYS A 154 -11.09 7.47 14.34
CA LYS A 154 -11.91 8.10 15.38
C LYS A 154 -13.38 7.78 15.13
#